data_c5f3dc19f6e915b188abd2efca93db0b
#
_entry.id   c5f3dc19f6e915b188abd2efca93db0b
#
_cell.length_a   1.000
_cell.length_b   1.000
_cell.length_c   1.000
_cell.angle_alpha   90.00
_cell.angle_beta   90.00
_cell.angle_gamma   90.00
#
_symmetry.space_group_name_H-M   'P 1'
#
loop_
_entity.id
_entity.type
_entity.pdbx_description
1 polymer ?
#
loop_
_entity_poly.entity_id
_entity_poly.type
_entity_poly.pdbx_seq_one_letter_code
_entity_poly.pdbx_strand_id
1 'polypeptide(L)'
;GTWSGHVSGEEIHPYEMNVAPASLFGMDRLLTGHTLLASLRGVPAYYFPAVEGEPNDLEAAENEGHNRAINRPKRTIESRIEVLDDARTSSRDELIRRLALRQTISAFHPDAQQRILDLEDPLLGIVRGEEPASVTVIANLGFDATNYVVEEPAFDLLSEQLVHGEVSVAPSEILWLSTADISS
;
A
#
# COMPACT_ATOMS: atom_id res chain seq x y z
N GLY A 1 17.31 -9.03 3.18
CA GLY A 1 16.37 -10.11 3.47
C GLY A 1 17.03 -11.48 3.28
N THR A 2 16.52 -12.48 3.93
CA THR A 2 16.97 -13.86 3.82
C THR A 2 15.82 -14.76 3.38
N TRP A 3 16.15 -15.88 2.73
CA TRP A 3 15.18 -16.87 2.31
C TRP A 3 15.09 -18.00 3.33
N SER A 4 13.88 -18.48 3.59
CA SER A 4 13.63 -19.77 4.24
C SER A 4 13.13 -20.74 3.18
N GLY A 5 13.64 -21.96 3.19
CA GLY A 5 13.29 -22.99 2.20
C GLY A 5 13.49 -24.39 2.74
N HIS A 6 12.99 -25.38 2.01
CA HIS A 6 13.30 -26.78 2.22
C HIS A 6 14.47 -27.19 1.35
N VAL A 7 15.37 -27.98 1.90
CA VAL A 7 16.48 -28.59 1.15
C VAL A 7 16.05 -29.99 0.72
N SER A 8 16.07 -30.25 -0.58
CA SER A 8 15.83 -31.58 -1.15
C SER A 8 17.01 -31.93 -2.07
N GLY A 9 17.88 -32.80 -1.59
CA GLY A 9 19.16 -33.05 -2.26
C GLY A 9 20.07 -31.83 -2.26
N GLU A 10 20.50 -31.38 -3.45
CA GLU A 10 21.32 -30.16 -3.64
C GLU A 10 20.47 -28.92 -3.94
N GLU A 11 19.15 -29.07 -4.10
CA GLU A 11 18.24 -27.99 -4.45
C GLU A 11 17.58 -27.37 -3.21
N ILE A 12 17.57 -26.04 -3.17
CA ILE A 12 16.87 -25.25 -2.17
C ILE A 12 15.55 -24.77 -2.80
N HIS A 13 14.43 -25.19 -2.23
CA HIS A 13 13.10 -24.71 -2.63
C HIS A 13 12.65 -23.59 -1.67
N PRO A 14 12.89 -22.32 -2.00
CA PRO A 14 12.54 -21.21 -1.13
C PRO A 14 11.00 -21.08 -1.09
N TYR A 15 10.44 -20.92 0.10
CA TYR A 15 9.00 -20.70 0.28
C TYR A 15 8.69 -19.40 1.04
N GLU A 16 9.66 -18.77 1.66
CA GLU A 16 9.48 -17.55 2.45
C GLU A 16 10.69 -16.63 2.30
N MET A 17 10.42 -15.35 2.05
CA MET A 17 11.42 -14.30 2.14
C MET A 17 11.24 -13.55 3.46
N ASN A 18 12.27 -13.56 4.30
CA ASN A 18 12.28 -12.89 5.58
C ASN A 18 12.85 -11.48 5.40
N VAL A 19 11.96 -10.51 5.24
CA VAL A 19 12.29 -9.09 5.06
C VAL A 19 11.14 -8.23 5.55
N ALA A 20 11.44 -7.15 6.25
CA ALA A 20 10.43 -6.14 6.57
C ALA A 20 10.11 -5.33 5.30
N PRO A 21 8.82 -5.08 4.99
CA PRO A 21 8.43 -4.32 3.81
C PRO A 21 9.07 -2.93 3.74
N ALA A 22 9.22 -2.22 4.87
CA ALA A 22 9.89 -0.93 4.93
C ALA A 22 11.35 -1.00 4.46
N SER A 23 12.08 -2.07 4.83
CA SER A 23 13.47 -2.28 4.40
C SER A 23 13.59 -2.69 2.93
N LEU A 24 12.54 -3.25 2.35
CA LEU A 24 12.55 -3.69 0.95
C LEU A 24 12.15 -2.55 0.02
N PHE A 25 11.11 -1.79 0.36
CA PHE A 25 10.47 -0.84 -0.54
C PHE A 25 10.75 0.63 -0.20
N GLY A 26 11.18 0.93 1.03
CA GLY A 26 11.16 2.28 1.57
C GLY A 26 9.73 2.74 1.94
N MET A 27 9.63 3.91 2.59
CA MET A 27 8.37 4.35 3.20
C MET A 27 7.32 4.75 2.15
N ASP A 28 7.69 5.43 1.07
CA ASP A 28 6.74 5.87 0.04
C ASP A 28 6.08 4.69 -0.67
N ARG A 29 6.87 3.70 -1.12
CA ARG A 29 6.34 2.49 -1.75
C ARG A 29 5.56 1.61 -0.79
N LEU A 30 5.94 1.61 0.50
CA LEU A 30 5.19 0.91 1.53
C LEU A 30 3.80 1.53 1.69
N LEU A 31 3.70 2.86 1.75
CA LEU A 31 2.43 3.58 1.82
C LEU A 31 1.57 3.31 0.58
N THR A 32 2.17 3.35 -0.62
CA THR A 32 1.48 3.00 -1.86
C THR A 32 0.93 1.58 -1.83
N GLY A 33 1.76 0.60 -1.43
CA GLY A 33 1.35 -0.79 -1.31
C GLY A 33 0.22 -1.00 -0.30
N HIS A 34 0.29 -0.33 0.86
CA HIS A 34 -0.77 -0.37 1.87
C HIS A 34 -2.07 0.28 1.35
N THR A 35 -1.97 1.41 0.63
CA THR A 35 -3.13 2.08 0.04
C THR A 35 -3.76 1.24 -1.07
N LEU A 36 -2.93 0.61 -1.90
CA LEU A 36 -3.40 -0.31 -2.92
C LEU A 36 -4.13 -1.51 -2.29
N LEU A 37 -3.57 -2.09 -1.22
CA LEU A 37 -4.24 -3.15 -0.46
C LEU A 37 -5.59 -2.69 0.10
N ALA A 38 -5.69 -1.44 0.60
CA ALA A 38 -6.94 -0.83 1.03
C ALA A 38 -7.94 -0.66 -0.10
N SER A 39 -7.49 -0.52 -1.33
CA SER A 39 -8.33 -0.31 -2.51
C SER A 39 -8.91 -1.61 -3.06
N LEU A 40 -8.36 -2.77 -2.72
CA LEU A 40 -8.82 -4.07 -3.22
C LEU A 40 -10.15 -4.49 -2.62
N ARG A 41 -10.85 -5.38 -3.35
CA ARG A 41 -12.06 -6.05 -2.87
C ARG A 41 -11.74 -6.92 -1.65
N GLY A 42 -12.63 -6.90 -0.66
CA GLY A 42 -12.50 -7.65 0.57
C GLY A 42 -12.13 -6.78 1.77
N VAL A 43 -11.73 -7.41 2.86
CA VAL A 43 -11.32 -6.74 4.10
C VAL A 43 -9.80 -6.70 4.16
N PRO A 44 -9.16 -5.53 4.11
CA PRO A 44 -7.72 -5.43 4.18
C PRO A 44 -7.23 -5.81 5.60
N ALA A 45 -6.16 -6.60 5.65
CA ALA A 45 -5.47 -6.95 6.89
C ALA A 45 -4.04 -6.40 6.89
N TYR A 46 -3.66 -5.73 7.96
CA TYR A 46 -2.35 -5.11 8.09
C TYR A 46 -1.58 -5.70 9.26
N TYR A 47 -0.34 -6.07 9.00
CA TYR A 47 0.59 -6.44 10.05
C TYR A 47 1.09 -5.18 10.75
N PHE A 48 0.83 -5.06 12.05
CA PHE A 48 1.07 -3.83 12.79
C PHE A 48 2.50 -3.27 12.68
N PRO A 49 3.58 -4.07 12.80
CA PRO A 49 4.93 -3.59 12.58
C PRO A 49 5.17 -3.01 11.17
N ALA A 50 4.48 -3.52 10.15
CA ALA A 50 4.57 -2.96 8.80
C ALA A 50 3.86 -1.60 8.70
N VAL A 51 2.75 -1.40 9.42
CA VAL A 51 2.07 -0.09 9.52
C VAL A 51 2.99 0.96 10.16
N GLU A 52 3.78 0.56 11.15
CA GLU A 52 4.76 1.43 11.81
C GLU A 52 6.06 1.58 11.02
N GLY A 53 6.19 0.94 9.85
CA GLY A 53 7.40 0.99 9.04
C GLY A 53 8.62 0.38 9.73
N GLU A 54 8.42 -0.65 10.54
CA GLU A 54 9.52 -1.34 11.22
C GLU A 54 10.52 -1.90 10.20
N PRO A 55 11.83 -1.61 10.36
CA PRO A 55 12.86 -2.16 9.50
C PRO A 55 13.20 -3.61 9.87
N ASN A 56 14.12 -4.21 9.09
CA ASN A 56 14.72 -5.50 9.42
C ASN A 56 15.44 -5.44 10.77
N ASP A 57 15.19 -6.43 11.60
CA ASP A 57 15.90 -6.65 12.86
C ASP A 57 16.89 -7.83 12.70
N LEU A 58 18.10 -7.51 12.24
CA LEU A 58 19.14 -8.53 12.03
C LEU A 58 19.69 -9.07 13.36
N GLU A 59 19.77 -8.22 14.38
CA GLU A 59 20.22 -8.61 15.71
C GLU A 59 19.26 -9.63 16.34
N ALA A 60 17.95 -9.44 16.19
CA ALA A 60 16.97 -10.41 16.64
C ALA A 60 17.15 -11.78 15.96
N ALA A 61 17.48 -11.81 14.67
CA ALA A 61 17.72 -13.05 13.96
C ALA A 61 18.95 -13.81 14.47
N GLU A 62 20.01 -13.08 14.78
CA GLU A 62 21.24 -13.65 15.38
C GLU A 62 20.98 -14.20 16.78
N ASN A 63 20.29 -13.43 17.61
CA ASN A 63 19.98 -13.81 19.00
C ASN A 63 18.99 -14.99 19.09
N GLU A 64 18.00 -15.05 18.19
CA GLU A 64 16.98 -16.09 18.19
C GLU A 64 17.36 -17.33 17.36
N GLY A 65 18.40 -17.24 16.56
CA GLY A 65 18.91 -18.34 15.75
C GLY A 65 17.97 -18.74 14.60
N HIS A 66 17.07 -17.85 14.15
CA HIS A 66 16.20 -18.10 13.01
C HIS A 66 15.84 -16.84 12.21
N ASN A 67 15.76 -16.99 10.88
CA ASN A 67 15.58 -15.87 9.95
C ASN A 67 14.23 -15.16 10.10
N ARG A 68 13.20 -15.81 10.64
CA ARG A 68 11.86 -15.21 10.80
C ARG A 68 11.85 -14.04 11.78
N ALA A 69 12.83 -13.96 12.70
CA ALA A 69 12.95 -12.85 13.62
C ALA A 69 13.22 -11.51 12.92
N ILE A 70 13.83 -11.53 11.71
CA ILE A 70 14.16 -10.33 10.93
C ILE A 70 12.96 -9.40 10.74
N ASN A 71 11.79 -9.95 10.42
CA ASN A 71 10.59 -9.18 10.09
C ASN A 71 9.44 -9.39 11.09
N ARG A 72 9.75 -9.93 12.26
CA ARG A 72 8.78 -10.18 13.34
C ARG A 72 9.30 -9.64 14.68
N PRO A 73 9.51 -8.30 14.77
CA PRO A 73 10.07 -7.70 15.97
C PRO A 73 9.19 -7.97 17.18
N LYS A 74 9.81 -8.38 18.29
CA LYS A 74 9.15 -8.52 19.57
C LYS A 74 9.25 -7.18 20.30
N ARG A 75 8.15 -6.45 20.39
CA ARG A 75 8.10 -5.15 21.06
C ARG A 75 7.34 -5.24 22.37
N THR A 76 7.86 -4.62 23.39
CA THR A 76 7.12 -4.35 24.62
C THR A 76 6.24 -3.11 24.44
N ILE A 77 5.26 -2.90 25.33
CA ILE A 77 4.43 -1.68 25.29
C ILE A 77 5.31 -0.44 25.47
N GLU A 78 6.31 -0.52 26.34
CA GLU A 78 7.24 0.58 26.61
C GLU A 78 8.06 0.94 25.37
N SER A 79 8.59 -0.05 24.63
CA SER A 79 9.37 0.19 23.43
C SER A 79 8.53 0.74 22.26
N ARG A 80 7.20 0.62 22.30
CA ARG A 80 6.29 1.20 21.33
C ARG A 80 5.99 2.68 21.57
N ILE A 81 6.29 3.18 22.77
CA ILE A 81 6.17 4.60 23.12
C ILE A 81 7.39 5.37 22.59
N GLU A 82 8.44 4.68 22.15
CA GLU A 82 9.56 5.33 21.47
C GLU A 82 9.07 6.07 20.24
N VAL A 83 9.50 7.29 20.12
CA VAL A 83 9.12 8.20 19.03
C VAL A 83 9.60 7.58 17.71
N LEU A 84 8.65 7.26 16.83
CA LEU A 84 8.97 6.95 15.44
C LEU A 84 9.66 8.17 14.82
N ASP A 85 10.60 7.93 13.90
CA ASP A 85 11.13 9.03 13.10
C ASP A 85 10.03 9.71 12.27
N ASP A 86 10.32 10.91 11.75
CA ASP A 86 9.33 11.73 11.05
C ASP A 86 8.74 11.01 9.82
N ALA A 87 9.55 10.26 9.08
CA ALA A 87 9.11 9.56 7.87
C ALA A 87 8.13 8.41 8.21
N ARG A 88 8.44 7.64 9.24
CA ARG A 88 7.58 6.54 9.73
C ARG A 88 6.27 7.09 10.30
N THR A 89 6.36 8.14 11.10
CA THR A 89 5.19 8.83 11.67
C THR A 89 4.29 9.36 10.56
N SER A 90 4.84 10.09 9.60
CA SER A 90 4.10 10.66 8.48
C SER A 90 3.41 9.58 7.63
N SER A 91 4.11 8.50 7.30
CA SER A 91 3.56 7.39 6.51
C SER A 91 2.44 6.66 7.26
N ARG A 92 2.62 6.40 8.55
CA ARG A 92 1.61 5.77 9.40
C ARG A 92 0.35 6.63 9.49
N ASP A 93 0.50 7.92 9.78
CA ASP A 93 -0.62 8.83 10.00
C ASP A 93 -1.38 9.05 8.68
N GLU A 94 -0.68 9.13 7.56
CA GLU A 94 -1.30 9.18 6.24
C GLU A 94 -2.05 7.88 5.91
N LEU A 95 -1.49 6.70 6.23
CA LEU A 95 -2.22 5.44 6.06
C LEU A 95 -3.50 5.43 6.90
N ILE A 96 -3.44 5.86 8.15
CA ILE A 96 -4.62 5.93 9.03
C ILE A 96 -5.67 6.87 8.43
N ARG A 97 -5.28 8.04 7.91
CA ARG A 97 -6.17 8.97 7.21
C ARG A 97 -6.86 8.30 6.01
N ARG A 98 -6.10 7.60 5.17
CA ARG A 98 -6.64 6.88 3.99
C ARG A 98 -7.59 5.75 4.40
N LEU A 99 -7.28 5.03 5.46
CA LEU A 99 -8.17 3.98 5.98
C LEU A 99 -9.46 4.54 6.56
N ALA A 100 -9.40 5.68 7.24
CA ALA A 100 -10.59 6.39 7.72
C ALA A 100 -11.45 6.87 6.54
N LEU A 101 -10.84 7.50 5.54
CA LEU A 101 -11.53 7.92 4.31
C LEU A 101 -12.17 6.72 3.59
N ARG A 102 -11.45 5.61 3.43
CA ARG A 102 -11.96 4.38 2.82
C ARG A 102 -13.30 3.94 3.43
N GLN A 103 -13.46 4.07 4.74
CA GLN A 103 -14.68 3.62 5.45
C GLN A 103 -15.91 4.45 5.08
N THR A 104 -15.73 5.68 4.60
CA THR A 104 -16.82 6.57 4.18
C THR A 104 -17.24 6.36 2.73
N ILE A 105 -16.46 5.61 1.95
CA ILE A 105 -16.65 5.43 0.50
C ILE A 105 -17.31 4.09 0.23
N SER A 106 -18.55 4.09 -0.24
CA SER A 106 -19.33 2.87 -0.53
C SER A 106 -18.67 1.97 -1.58
N ALA A 107 -17.95 2.55 -2.55
CA ALA A 107 -17.19 1.80 -3.55
C ALA A 107 -16.15 0.85 -2.94
N PHE A 108 -15.65 1.14 -1.75
CA PHE A 108 -14.69 0.30 -1.04
C PHE A 108 -15.33 -0.70 -0.06
N HIS A 109 -16.67 -0.85 -0.09
CA HIS A 109 -17.30 -1.93 0.67
C HIS A 109 -16.68 -3.28 0.27
N PRO A 110 -16.45 -4.22 1.22
CA PRO A 110 -15.79 -5.50 0.93
C PRO A 110 -16.41 -6.28 -0.22
N ASP A 111 -17.71 -6.22 -0.38
CA ASP A 111 -18.45 -6.94 -1.42
C ASP A 111 -18.67 -6.13 -2.72
N ALA A 112 -18.31 -4.84 -2.72
CA ALA A 112 -18.44 -3.99 -3.91
C ALA A 112 -17.64 -4.56 -5.08
N GLN A 113 -18.17 -4.38 -6.29
CA GLN A 113 -17.56 -4.88 -7.51
C GLN A 113 -16.13 -4.35 -7.69
N GLN A 114 -15.31 -5.14 -8.36
CA GLN A 114 -13.96 -4.77 -8.74
C GLN A 114 -13.68 -5.19 -10.18
N ARG A 115 -13.12 -4.27 -10.96
CA ARG A 115 -12.65 -4.52 -12.32
C ARG A 115 -11.23 -3.97 -12.47
N ILE A 116 -10.35 -4.73 -13.08
CA ILE A 116 -9.01 -4.28 -13.42
C ILE A 116 -9.09 -3.53 -14.76
N LEU A 117 -8.38 -2.41 -14.87
CA LEU A 117 -8.19 -1.69 -16.11
C LEU A 117 -6.99 -2.26 -16.87
N ASP A 118 -7.13 -2.33 -18.19
CA ASP A 118 -6.02 -2.69 -19.08
C ASP A 118 -5.21 -1.43 -19.38
N LEU A 119 -4.17 -1.21 -18.59
CA LEU A 119 -3.25 -0.07 -18.69
C LEU A 119 -1.85 -0.57 -19.00
N GLU A 120 -1.06 0.28 -19.66
CA GLU A 120 0.35 -0.01 -19.90
C GLU A 120 1.17 0.12 -18.62
N ASP A 121 2.19 -0.75 -18.49
CA ASP A 121 3.18 -0.62 -17.42
C ASP A 121 3.79 0.79 -17.39
N PRO A 122 4.05 1.38 -16.21
CA PRO A 122 3.97 0.80 -14.87
C PRO A 122 2.68 1.13 -14.11
N LEU A 123 1.61 1.55 -14.80
CA LEU A 123 0.35 1.92 -14.16
C LEU A 123 -0.49 0.67 -13.85
N LEU A 124 -1.03 0.61 -12.63
CA LEU A 124 -2.07 -0.32 -12.24
C LEU A 124 -3.38 0.44 -12.04
N GLY A 125 -4.43 0.03 -12.78
CA GLY A 125 -5.76 0.62 -12.68
C GLY A 125 -6.80 -0.36 -12.15
N ILE A 126 -7.64 0.09 -11.22
CA ILE A 126 -8.73 -0.69 -10.63
C ILE A 126 -9.96 0.19 -10.52
N VAL A 127 -11.11 -0.29 -10.97
CA VAL A 127 -12.41 0.34 -10.69
C VAL A 127 -13.10 -0.42 -9.58
N ARG A 128 -13.54 0.30 -8.55
CA ARG A 128 -14.31 -0.21 -7.42
C ARG A 128 -15.71 0.37 -7.42
N GLY A 129 -16.68 -0.48 -7.07
CA GLY A 129 -18.10 -0.10 -7.05
C GLY A 129 -18.71 -0.04 -8.44
N GLU A 130 -19.87 0.59 -8.52
CA GLU A 130 -20.67 0.81 -9.74
C GLU A 130 -21.05 2.29 -9.84
N GLU A 131 -21.24 2.76 -11.07
CA GLU A 131 -21.70 4.12 -11.32
C GLU A 131 -23.09 4.38 -10.66
N PRO A 132 -23.35 5.59 -10.16
CA PRO A 132 -22.47 6.77 -10.20
C PRO A 132 -21.47 6.86 -9.02
N ALA A 133 -21.45 5.88 -8.12
CA ALA A 133 -20.64 5.91 -6.91
C ALA A 133 -19.33 5.09 -7.05
N SER A 134 -18.85 4.92 -8.28
CA SER A 134 -17.58 4.20 -8.52
C SER A 134 -16.35 5.04 -8.16
N VAL A 135 -15.25 4.36 -7.85
CA VAL A 135 -13.91 4.96 -7.66
C VAL A 135 -12.92 4.26 -8.57
N THR A 136 -12.26 5.04 -9.40
CA THR A 136 -11.12 4.57 -10.19
C THR A 136 -9.82 4.81 -9.42
N VAL A 137 -9.11 3.73 -9.13
CA VAL A 137 -7.81 3.73 -8.46
C VAL A 137 -6.73 3.63 -9.52
N ILE A 138 -5.80 4.58 -9.56
CA ILE A 138 -4.63 4.55 -10.43
C ILE A 138 -3.38 4.58 -9.56
N ALA A 139 -2.50 3.59 -9.70
CA ALA A 139 -1.25 3.52 -8.97
C ALA A 139 -0.07 3.44 -9.92
N ASN A 140 0.93 4.30 -9.74
CA ASN A 140 2.20 4.19 -10.45
C ASN A 140 3.17 3.32 -9.63
N LEU A 141 3.43 2.11 -10.13
CA LEU A 141 4.33 1.13 -9.52
C LEU A 141 5.78 1.24 -10.06
N GLY A 142 6.01 2.17 -11.00
CA GLY A 142 7.30 2.43 -11.61
C GLY A 142 8.24 3.29 -10.76
N PHE A 143 9.34 3.68 -11.40
CA PHE A 143 10.37 4.55 -10.81
C PHE A 143 10.38 5.95 -11.41
N ASP A 144 9.64 6.16 -12.50
CA ASP A 144 9.52 7.42 -13.21
C ASP A 144 8.06 7.88 -13.22
N ALA A 145 7.84 9.19 -13.36
CA ALA A 145 6.51 9.73 -13.53
C ALA A 145 5.89 9.23 -14.85
N THR A 146 4.61 8.88 -14.83
CA THR A 146 3.89 8.33 -15.99
C THR A 146 2.56 9.06 -16.14
N ASN A 147 2.21 9.42 -17.37
CA ASN A 147 0.96 10.13 -17.63
C ASN A 147 -0.23 9.18 -17.69
N TYR A 148 -1.33 9.62 -17.08
CA TYR A 148 -2.64 8.99 -17.16
C TYR A 148 -3.66 10.01 -17.69
N VAL A 149 -4.55 9.58 -18.59
CA VAL A 149 -5.59 10.47 -19.14
C VAL A 149 -6.90 10.27 -18.36
N VAL A 150 -7.36 11.31 -17.71
CA VAL A 150 -8.65 11.39 -17.04
C VAL A 150 -9.65 11.98 -18.04
N GLU A 151 -10.48 11.13 -18.67
CA GLU A 151 -11.35 11.52 -19.77
C GLU A 151 -12.47 12.49 -19.33
N GLU A 152 -13.05 12.26 -18.15
CA GLU A 152 -14.06 13.13 -17.56
C GLU A 152 -13.53 13.77 -16.27
N PRO A 153 -13.93 15.01 -15.94
CA PRO A 153 -13.52 15.63 -14.70
C PRO A 153 -13.82 14.72 -13.50
N ALA A 154 -12.81 14.45 -12.70
CA ALA A 154 -12.88 13.60 -11.52
C ALA A 154 -12.23 14.28 -10.32
N PHE A 155 -12.70 13.96 -9.14
CA PHE A 155 -12.11 14.45 -7.89
C PHE A 155 -11.21 13.37 -7.31
N ASP A 156 -9.93 13.69 -7.11
CA ASP A 156 -9.05 12.78 -6.39
C ASP A 156 -9.29 12.90 -4.89
N LEU A 157 -9.82 11.84 -4.31
CA LEU A 157 -10.22 11.76 -2.91
C LEU A 157 -9.02 11.81 -1.94
N LEU A 158 -7.81 11.51 -2.41
CA LEU A 158 -6.61 11.51 -1.58
C LEU A 158 -5.98 12.90 -1.49
N SER A 159 -5.89 13.61 -2.60
CA SER A 159 -5.33 14.96 -2.67
C SER A 159 -6.38 16.07 -2.50
N GLU A 160 -7.67 15.72 -2.56
CA GLU A 160 -8.80 16.66 -2.51
C GLU A 160 -8.77 17.67 -3.66
N GLN A 161 -8.34 17.25 -4.85
CA GLN A 161 -8.23 18.08 -6.03
C GLN A 161 -9.09 17.58 -7.18
N LEU A 162 -9.62 18.53 -7.97
CA LEU A 162 -10.25 18.22 -9.25
C LEU A 162 -9.17 17.99 -10.30
N VAL A 163 -9.28 16.89 -11.03
CA VAL A 163 -8.35 16.48 -12.07
C VAL A 163 -9.09 16.19 -13.38
N HIS A 164 -8.48 16.53 -14.50
CA HIS A 164 -9.03 16.30 -15.84
C HIS A 164 -7.93 16.36 -16.89
N GLY A 165 -8.07 15.60 -17.96
CA GLY A 165 -7.10 15.54 -19.06
C GLY A 165 -5.86 14.72 -18.67
N GLU A 166 -4.71 15.10 -19.20
CA GLU A 166 -3.45 14.41 -18.94
C GLU A 166 -2.92 14.79 -17.55
N VAL A 167 -2.77 13.79 -16.69
CA VAL A 167 -2.29 13.92 -15.31
C VAL A 167 -1.00 13.14 -15.16
N SER A 168 0.05 13.78 -14.66
CA SER A 168 1.31 13.12 -14.35
C SER A 168 1.20 12.45 -12.99
N VAL A 169 1.31 11.13 -12.97
CA VAL A 169 1.30 10.30 -11.75
C VAL A 169 2.75 10.02 -11.37
N ALA A 170 3.18 10.58 -10.25
CA ALA A 170 4.57 10.44 -9.77
C ALA A 170 4.90 8.99 -9.38
N PRO A 171 6.20 8.62 -9.27
CA PRO A 171 6.59 7.31 -8.73
C PRO A 171 5.98 7.08 -7.33
N SER A 172 5.40 5.93 -7.12
CA SER A 172 4.73 5.56 -5.87
C SER A 172 3.46 6.36 -5.54
N GLU A 173 2.99 7.20 -6.45
CA GLU A 173 1.72 7.90 -6.28
C GLU A 173 0.54 6.98 -6.57
N ILE A 174 -0.55 7.21 -5.85
CA ILE A 174 -1.83 6.56 -6.04
C ILE A 174 -2.95 7.59 -5.99
N LEU A 175 -3.86 7.52 -6.94
CA LEU A 175 -5.04 8.38 -7.04
C LEU A 175 -6.30 7.57 -6.75
N TRP A 176 -7.28 8.17 -6.09
CA TRP A 176 -8.63 7.65 -5.90
C TRP A 176 -9.62 8.60 -6.57
N LEU A 177 -9.91 8.35 -7.84
CA LEU A 177 -10.70 9.23 -8.69
C LEU A 177 -12.20 8.89 -8.60
N SER A 178 -13.01 9.87 -8.23
CA SER A 178 -14.47 9.78 -8.21
C SER A 178 -15.07 10.82 -9.14
N THR A 179 -16.04 10.39 -9.97
CA THR A 179 -16.87 11.28 -10.80
C THR A 179 -18.14 11.69 -10.09
N ALA A 180 -18.47 11.07 -8.94
CA ALA A 180 -19.63 11.44 -8.14
C ALA A 180 -19.49 12.86 -7.58
N ASP A 181 -20.57 13.62 -7.61
CA ASP A 181 -20.61 14.96 -7.04
C ASP A 181 -20.46 14.87 -5.51
N ILE A 182 -19.31 15.33 -4.98
CA ILE A 182 -18.98 15.28 -3.55
C ILE A 182 -19.62 16.47 -2.80
N SER A 183 -20.51 17.19 -3.46
CA SER A 183 -21.19 18.39 -2.95
C SER A 183 -22.42 18.09 -2.08
N SER A 184 -22.46 16.97 -1.36
CA SER A 184 -23.60 16.64 -0.50
C SER A 184 -23.20 16.28 0.93
#